data_bc2d8f2a1fd803649be8716b5fb884b5
#
_entry.id   bc2d8f2a1fd803649be8716b5fb884b5
#
_cell.length_a   1.000
_cell.length_b   1.000
_cell.length_c   1.000
_cell.angle_alpha   90.00
_cell.angle_beta   90.00
_cell.angle_gamma   90.00
#
_symmetry.space_group_name_H-M   'P 1'
#
loop_
_entity.id
_entity.type
_entity.pdbx_description
1 polymer ?
#
loop_
_entity_poly.entity_id
_entity_poly.type
_entity_poly.pdbx_seq_one_letter_code
_entity_poly.pdbx_strand_id
1 'polypeptide(L)'
;MSDLEAFRSEIRAWLEANCPPEMRQPANDEGDVCWGGRNFQFKNEAQRQWLEVCAAKGYTVPDWPMEYGGAGMSAAQAKIWREENARIGARPPLSSFGIWMLGPALLKFGTEEQKRHYLGEIARGEIRWCQGYSEPGSGSDLVSLQTYGDDKGDHWLVNGQKIWTSYADKADWIFCLVRTDKANKYQGISFLLFDMASPGVSTKPILLISGNSPFCETFFDNVAVPKSQLVGELNRGWDVAKYLLGHEREMISGAGGGDRTAAIGPAMARNGIHDPLLRAELAAFDVDALAYSAMGEKFLDEVKVGKGHPAQSNMMKYVGTELNKRRHELFMAAGGSRALEWESESTGGGATPRTWLRTKANSIEGGTSEVMLNVIAKRILELPGA
;
A
#
# COMPACT_ATOMS: atom_id res chain seq x y z
N MET A 1 -36.21 3.01 9.07
CA MET A 1 -34.85 3.09 8.50
C MET A 1 -34.19 1.71 8.70
N SER A 2 -33.46 1.20 7.71
CA SER A 2 -32.65 0.02 7.95
C SER A 2 -31.51 0.36 8.93
N ASP A 3 -30.99 -0.64 9.67
CA ASP A 3 -29.89 -0.42 10.62
C ASP A 3 -28.68 0.23 9.95
N LEU A 4 -28.44 -0.05 8.67
CA LEU A 4 -27.34 0.56 7.89
C LEU A 4 -27.60 2.03 7.52
N GLU A 5 -28.85 2.44 7.33
CA GLU A 5 -29.20 3.85 7.08
C GLU A 5 -29.09 4.68 8.36
N ALA A 6 -29.49 4.11 9.50
CA ALA A 6 -29.27 4.73 10.79
C ALA A 6 -27.78 4.91 11.06
N PHE A 7 -26.97 3.87 10.84
CA PHE A 7 -25.51 3.92 10.95
C PHE A 7 -24.90 4.97 10.00
N ARG A 8 -25.35 5.05 8.74
CA ARG A 8 -24.88 6.07 7.79
C ARG A 8 -25.14 7.49 8.32
N SER A 9 -26.31 7.71 8.87
CA SER A 9 -26.69 9.02 9.42
C SER A 9 -25.82 9.38 10.63
N GLU A 10 -25.54 8.42 11.50
CA GLU A 10 -24.64 8.58 12.65
C GLU A 10 -23.22 8.93 12.20
N ILE A 11 -22.65 8.16 11.27
CA ILE A 11 -21.30 8.40 10.74
C ILE A 11 -21.20 9.78 10.07
N ARG A 12 -22.23 10.16 9.31
CA ARG A 12 -22.29 11.48 8.66
C ARG A 12 -22.25 12.60 9.68
N ALA A 13 -23.10 12.55 10.70
CA ALA A 13 -23.15 13.55 11.76
C ALA A 13 -21.81 13.59 12.54
N TRP A 14 -21.22 12.43 12.82
CA TRP A 14 -19.94 12.36 13.50
C TRP A 14 -18.80 12.98 12.67
N LEU A 15 -18.72 12.68 11.37
CA LEU A 15 -17.73 13.25 10.46
C LEU A 15 -17.84 14.78 10.35
N GLU A 16 -19.07 15.27 10.22
CA GLU A 16 -19.33 16.72 10.14
C GLU A 16 -18.90 17.45 11.41
N ALA A 17 -19.09 16.83 12.58
CA ALA A 17 -18.73 17.39 13.87
C ALA A 17 -17.22 17.28 14.20
N ASN A 18 -16.52 16.26 13.74
CA ASN A 18 -15.17 15.94 14.21
C ASN A 18 -14.07 16.07 13.16
N CYS A 19 -14.38 16.02 11.85
CA CYS A 19 -13.34 16.19 10.83
C CYS A 19 -13.03 17.68 10.64
N PRO A 20 -11.79 18.13 10.94
CA PRO A 20 -11.41 19.54 10.75
C PRO A 20 -11.54 19.96 9.28
N PRO A 21 -11.91 21.21 8.96
CA PRO A 21 -12.00 21.71 7.59
C PRO A 21 -10.72 21.53 6.79
N GLU A 22 -9.56 21.68 7.40
CA GLU A 22 -8.23 21.52 6.78
C GLU A 22 -7.98 20.07 6.34
N MET A 23 -8.63 19.11 6.99
CA MET A 23 -8.54 17.69 6.65
C MET A 23 -9.52 17.27 5.54
N ARG A 24 -10.40 18.17 5.10
CA ARG A 24 -11.36 17.95 4.00
C ARG A 24 -10.83 18.45 2.64
N GLN A 25 -9.54 18.70 2.55
CA GLN A 25 -8.86 19.16 1.35
C GLN A 25 -7.94 18.04 0.80
N PRO A 26 -7.74 17.95 -0.52
CA PRO A 26 -6.75 17.04 -1.09
C PRO A 26 -5.37 17.22 -0.47
N ALA A 27 -4.60 16.13 -0.39
CA ALA A 27 -3.19 16.21 -0.02
C ALA A 27 -2.40 16.87 -1.16
N ASN A 28 -1.60 17.88 -0.84
CA ASN A 28 -0.79 18.63 -1.80
C ASN A 28 0.69 18.22 -1.75
N ASP A 29 1.15 17.76 -0.61
CA ASP A 29 2.53 17.32 -0.39
C ASP A 29 2.61 16.12 0.58
N GLU A 30 3.83 15.60 0.79
CA GLU A 30 4.07 14.45 1.68
C GLU A 30 3.69 14.76 3.13
N GLY A 31 3.83 16.00 3.60
CA GLY A 31 3.47 16.42 4.95
C GLY A 31 1.96 16.38 5.22
N ASP A 32 1.14 16.39 4.15
CA ASP A 32 -0.31 16.25 4.26
C ASP A 32 -0.75 14.82 4.59
N VAL A 33 0.16 13.84 4.48
CA VAL A 33 -0.10 12.43 4.78
C VAL A 33 0.37 12.13 6.21
N CYS A 34 -0.54 11.75 7.08
CA CYS A 34 -0.23 11.31 8.43
C CYS A 34 0.29 9.86 8.43
N TRP A 35 1.61 9.67 8.61
CA TRP A 35 2.22 8.35 8.66
C TRP A 35 2.36 7.78 10.06
N GLY A 36 2.29 8.63 11.10
CA GLY A 36 2.55 8.25 12.47
C GLY A 36 4.01 7.82 12.72
N GLY A 37 4.24 7.22 13.88
CA GLY A 37 5.55 6.75 14.33
C GLY A 37 6.17 7.61 15.42
N ARG A 38 7.22 7.09 16.08
CA ARG A 38 7.89 7.70 17.24
C ARG A 38 8.40 9.13 16.99
N ASN A 39 8.85 9.38 15.75
CA ASN A 39 9.48 10.64 15.36
C ASN A 39 8.63 11.45 14.39
N PHE A 40 7.35 11.07 14.21
CA PHE A 40 6.47 11.76 13.29
C PHE A 40 6.18 13.20 13.74
N GLN A 41 6.32 14.14 12.81
CA GLN A 41 5.98 15.55 13.04
C GLN A 41 4.69 15.88 12.31
N PHE A 42 3.64 16.23 13.05
CA PHE A 42 2.39 16.69 12.45
C PHE A 42 2.60 18.01 11.72
N LYS A 43 2.03 18.12 10.53
CA LYS A 43 2.08 19.36 9.73
C LYS A 43 1.34 20.50 10.42
N ASN A 44 0.25 20.18 11.10
CA ASN A 44 -0.56 21.15 11.85
C ASN A 44 -1.40 20.46 12.91
N GLU A 45 -2.07 21.24 13.75
CA GLU A 45 -2.93 20.74 14.83
C GLU A 45 -4.15 19.97 14.32
N ALA A 46 -4.73 20.37 13.17
CA ALA A 46 -5.87 19.69 12.58
C ALA A 46 -5.54 18.25 12.19
N GLN A 47 -4.33 18.00 11.66
CA GLN A 47 -3.86 16.64 11.34
C GLN A 47 -3.73 15.78 12.60
N ARG A 48 -3.17 16.33 13.69
CA ARG A 48 -3.04 15.65 14.97
C ARG A 48 -4.41 15.32 15.56
N GLN A 49 -5.28 16.33 15.66
CA GLN A 49 -6.63 16.16 16.18
C GLN A 49 -7.43 15.12 15.40
N TRP A 50 -7.30 15.13 14.05
CA TRP A 50 -8.01 14.16 13.22
C TRP A 50 -7.55 12.72 13.47
N LEU A 51 -6.25 12.49 13.61
CA LEU A 51 -5.74 11.18 14.01
C LEU A 51 -6.27 10.77 15.39
N GLU A 52 -6.16 11.64 16.41
CA GLU A 52 -6.53 11.33 17.78
C GLU A 52 -8.02 10.98 17.92
N VAL A 53 -8.94 11.76 17.33
CA VAL A 53 -10.38 11.49 17.42
C VAL A 53 -10.78 10.23 16.65
N CYS A 54 -10.14 9.95 15.51
CA CYS A 54 -10.37 8.71 14.77
C CYS A 54 -9.82 7.49 15.51
N ALA A 55 -8.62 7.58 16.06
CA ALA A 55 -7.99 6.50 16.83
C ALA A 55 -8.80 6.17 18.08
N ALA A 56 -9.29 7.18 18.81
CA ALA A 56 -10.13 6.98 20.00
C ALA A 56 -11.45 6.22 19.69
N LYS A 57 -11.93 6.25 18.44
CA LYS A 57 -13.11 5.53 17.97
C LYS A 57 -12.79 4.22 17.25
N GLY A 58 -11.50 3.89 17.06
CA GLY A 58 -11.07 2.77 16.24
C GLY A 58 -11.28 2.99 14.73
N TYR A 59 -11.51 4.22 14.30
CA TYR A 59 -11.83 4.57 12.90
C TYR A 59 -10.60 4.68 11.99
N THR A 60 -9.41 4.58 12.55
CA THR A 60 -8.17 4.39 11.76
C THR A 60 -8.10 2.98 11.15
N VAL A 61 -8.70 1.99 11.81
CA VAL A 61 -8.79 0.57 11.42
C VAL A 61 -10.20 0.05 11.69
N PRO A 62 -11.22 0.55 10.96
CA PRO A 62 -12.61 0.42 11.33
C PRO A 62 -13.13 -1.03 11.40
N ASP A 63 -12.56 -1.93 10.60
CA ASP A 63 -12.95 -3.34 10.50
C ASP A 63 -12.11 -4.28 11.40
N TRP A 64 -11.10 -3.75 12.11
CA TRP A 64 -10.35 -4.58 13.06
C TRP A 64 -11.17 -4.85 14.33
N PRO A 65 -10.89 -5.96 15.05
CA PRO A 65 -11.50 -6.22 16.34
C PRO A 65 -11.25 -5.09 17.34
N MET A 66 -12.26 -4.78 18.16
CA MET A 66 -12.19 -3.69 19.15
C MET A 66 -11.08 -3.91 20.18
N GLU A 67 -10.80 -5.15 20.55
CA GLU A 67 -9.73 -5.52 21.48
C GLU A 67 -8.32 -5.17 20.97
N TYR A 68 -8.16 -4.93 19.66
CA TYR A 68 -6.91 -4.53 19.01
C TYR A 68 -6.95 -3.09 18.47
N GLY A 69 -7.89 -2.27 18.96
CA GLY A 69 -7.95 -0.84 18.62
C GLY A 69 -8.81 -0.50 17.41
N GLY A 70 -9.53 -1.46 16.84
CA GLY A 70 -10.50 -1.22 15.77
C GLY A 70 -11.89 -0.85 16.27
N ALA A 71 -12.78 -0.52 15.34
CA ALA A 71 -14.20 -0.24 15.65
C ALA A 71 -15.09 -1.48 15.56
N GLY A 72 -14.58 -2.64 15.13
CA GLY A 72 -15.35 -3.87 14.94
C GLY A 72 -16.44 -3.76 13.88
N MET A 73 -16.31 -2.87 12.91
CA MET A 73 -17.29 -2.66 11.87
C MET A 73 -17.41 -3.88 10.97
N SER A 74 -18.64 -4.24 10.61
CA SER A 74 -18.89 -5.16 9.52
C SER A 74 -18.41 -4.58 8.18
N ALA A 75 -18.22 -5.42 7.16
CA ALA A 75 -17.82 -4.98 5.83
C ALA A 75 -18.76 -3.92 5.23
N ALA A 76 -20.08 -4.02 5.50
CA ALA A 76 -21.08 -3.05 5.07
C ALA A 76 -20.91 -1.70 5.79
N GLN A 77 -20.66 -1.72 7.10
CA GLN A 77 -20.39 -0.51 7.89
C GLN A 77 -19.07 0.15 7.49
N ALA A 78 -18.00 -0.62 7.32
CA ALA A 78 -16.71 -0.11 6.84
C ALA A 78 -16.81 0.50 5.42
N LYS A 79 -17.68 -0.04 4.56
CA LYS A 79 -18.00 0.57 3.26
C LYS A 79 -18.67 1.92 3.44
N ILE A 80 -19.68 2.03 4.32
CA ILE A 80 -20.36 3.29 4.64
C ILE A 80 -19.36 4.33 5.18
N TRP A 81 -18.47 3.91 6.09
CA TRP A 81 -17.41 4.77 6.61
C TRP A 81 -16.55 5.37 5.47
N ARG A 82 -16.10 4.55 4.52
CA ARG A 82 -15.32 5.02 3.36
C ARG A 82 -16.12 5.97 2.46
N GLU A 83 -17.37 5.65 2.17
CA GLU A 83 -18.25 6.48 1.34
C GLU A 83 -18.50 7.86 1.95
N GLU A 84 -18.77 7.92 3.25
CA GLU A 84 -19.04 9.19 3.92
C GLU A 84 -17.76 10.04 4.10
N ASN A 85 -16.58 9.40 4.30
CA ASN A 85 -15.29 10.11 4.24
C ASN A 85 -15.06 10.72 2.85
N ALA A 86 -15.27 9.95 1.79
CA ALA A 86 -15.13 10.43 0.41
C ALA A 86 -16.12 11.57 0.11
N ARG A 87 -17.35 11.50 0.62
CA ARG A 87 -18.40 12.55 0.45
C ARG A 87 -17.93 13.91 0.94
N ILE A 88 -17.25 13.95 2.08
CA ILE A 88 -16.77 15.23 2.65
C ILE A 88 -15.33 15.56 2.24
N GLY A 89 -14.70 14.72 1.40
CA GLY A 89 -13.31 14.88 0.99
C GLY A 89 -12.28 14.69 2.13
N ALA A 90 -12.65 13.94 3.18
CA ALA A 90 -11.77 13.73 4.32
C ALA A 90 -10.52 12.93 3.91
N ARG A 91 -9.34 13.44 4.30
CA ARG A 91 -8.08 12.68 4.17
C ARG A 91 -8.10 11.50 5.14
N PRO A 92 -7.43 10.37 4.79
CA PRO A 92 -7.23 9.30 5.75
C PRO A 92 -6.59 9.83 7.04
N PRO A 93 -7.10 9.48 8.22
CA PRO A 93 -6.54 9.95 9.48
C PRO A 93 -5.13 9.39 9.73
N LEU A 94 -4.83 8.22 9.17
CA LEU A 94 -3.54 7.54 9.28
C LEU A 94 -3.25 6.74 8.02
N SER A 95 -2.04 6.85 7.52
CA SER A 95 -1.47 6.04 6.44
C SER A 95 -0.35 5.17 7.00
N SER A 96 -0.43 3.85 6.89
CA SER A 96 0.56 2.97 7.50
C SER A 96 0.63 1.60 6.84
N PHE A 97 1.84 1.13 6.54
CA PHE A 97 2.07 -0.29 6.19
C PHE A 97 1.68 -1.25 7.31
N GLY A 98 1.67 -0.76 8.55
CA GLY A 98 1.12 -1.47 9.69
C GLY A 98 -0.36 -1.80 9.50
N ILE A 99 -1.16 -0.84 8.96
CA ILE A 99 -2.59 -1.03 8.73
C ILE A 99 -2.84 -1.93 7.52
N TRP A 100 -2.21 -1.64 6.39
CA TRP A 100 -2.58 -2.28 5.11
C TRP A 100 -1.95 -3.65 4.90
N MET A 101 -0.81 -3.90 5.54
CA MET A 101 0.02 -5.08 5.29
C MET A 101 0.22 -5.92 6.55
N LEU A 102 0.91 -5.39 7.55
CA LEU A 102 1.31 -6.15 8.73
C LEU A 102 0.12 -6.51 9.62
N GLY A 103 -0.81 -5.60 9.86
CA GLY A 103 -1.94 -5.81 10.74
C GLY A 103 -2.81 -7.01 10.34
N PRO A 104 -3.26 -7.11 9.07
CA PRO A 104 -3.94 -8.33 8.59
C PRO A 104 -3.11 -9.60 8.76
N ALA A 105 -1.78 -9.53 8.57
CA ALA A 105 -0.90 -10.67 8.80
C ALA A 105 -0.79 -11.03 10.29
N LEU A 106 -0.67 -10.05 11.18
CA LEU A 106 -0.66 -10.28 12.63
C LEU A 106 -1.99 -10.84 13.14
N LEU A 107 -3.12 -10.30 12.68
CA LEU A 107 -4.46 -10.81 13.03
C LEU A 107 -4.59 -12.30 12.69
N LYS A 108 -3.97 -12.75 11.59
CA LYS A 108 -4.06 -14.13 11.12
C LYS A 108 -2.99 -15.05 11.68
N PHE A 109 -1.75 -14.60 11.79
CA PHE A 109 -0.58 -15.44 12.08
C PHE A 109 0.15 -15.06 13.36
N GLY A 110 -0.10 -13.88 13.93
CA GLY A 110 0.55 -13.41 15.13
C GLY A 110 0.10 -14.16 16.37
N THR A 111 0.98 -14.25 17.38
CA THR A 111 0.61 -14.69 18.72
C THR A 111 -0.28 -13.63 19.40
N GLU A 112 -1.02 -14.02 20.44
CA GLU A 112 -1.83 -13.06 21.19
C GLU A 112 -0.99 -11.95 21.82
N GLU A 113 0.23 -12.26 22.24
CA GLU A 113 1.18 -11.28 22.74
C GLU A 113 1.57 -10.26 21.68
N GLN A 114 1.92 -10.72 20.46
CA GLN A 114 2.23 -9.84 19.34
C GLN A 114 1.04 -8.98 18.91
N LYS A 115 -0.16 -9.55 18.86
CA LYS A 115 -1.38 -8.80 18.52
C LYS A 115 -1.65 -7.69 19.51
N ARG A 116 -1.61 -7.99 20.82
CA ARG A 116 -1.85 -7.00 21.88
C ARG A 116 -0.79 -5.92 21.92
N HIS A 117 0.46 -6.27 21.64
CA HIS A 117 1.57 -5.32 21.65
C HIS A 117 1.49 -4.37 20.45
N TYR A 118 1.37 -4.91 19.22
CA TYR A 118 1.55 -4.11 18.02
C TYR A 118 0.27 -3.50 17.44
N LEU A 119 -0.87 -4.23 17.46
CA LEU A 119 -2.05 -3.79 16.73
C LEU A 119 -2.64 -2.50 17.31
N GLY A 120 -2.67 -2.35 18.64
CA GLY A 120 -3.11 -1.12 19.27
C GLY A 120 -2.23 0.08 18.94
N GLU A 121 -0.90 -0.09 18.96
CA GLU A 121 0.05 0.98 18.61
C GLU A 121 -0.05 1.36 17.12
N ILE A 122 -0.26 0.36 16.24
CA ILE A 122 -0.53 0.61 14.81
C ILE A 122 -1.81 1.43 14.64
N ALA A 123 -2.89 1.05 15.32
CA ALA A 123 -4.18 1.72 15.21
C ALA A 123 -4.14 3.18 15.70
N ARG A 124 -3.31 3.47 16.72
CA ARG A 124 -3.13 4.84 17.24
C ARG A 124 -2.07 5.66 16.49
N GLY A 125 -1.37 5.05 15.51
CA GLY A 125 -0.30 5.72 14.76
C GLY A 125 0.96 5.98 15.58
N GLU A 126 1.19 5.23 16.65
CA GLU A 126 2.35 5.37 17.55
C GLU A 126 3.61 4.70 16.99
N ILE A 127 3.43 3.76 16.05
CA ILE A 127 4.50 2.96 15.46
C ILE A 127 4.41 2.94 13.93
N ARG A 128 5.49 3.28 13.26
CA ARG A 128 5.60 3.27 11.79
C ARG A 128 6.39 2.06 11.33
N TRP A 129 5.85 1.33 10.36
CA TRP A 129 6.42 0.10 9.83
C TRP A 129 6.97 0.29 8.42
N CYS A 130 8.04 -0.45 8.09
CA CYS A 130 8.50 -0.67 6.72
C CYS A 130 8.60 -2.16 6.40
N GLN A 131 8.70 -2.47 5.09
CA GLN A 131 8.72 -3.82 4.56
C GLN A 131 10.11 -4.21 4.05
N GLY A 132 10.71 -5.25 4.62
CA GLY A 132 12.01 -5.78 4.23
C GLY A 132 11.88 -7.08 3.41
N TYR A 133 11.55 -6.98 2.11
CA TYR A 133 11.35 -8.14 1.25
C TYR A 133 12.44 -8.28 0.20
N SER A 134 12.44 -7.45 -0.82
CA SER A 134 13.36 -7.51 -1.96
C SER A 134 14.82 -7.32 -1.56
N GLU A 135 15.71 -7.97 -2.30
CA GLU A 135 17.16 -7.82 -2.20
C GLU A 135 17.73 -7.46 -3.57
N PRO A 136 18.96 -6.95 -3.69
CA PRO A 136 19.56 -6.62 -4.97
C PRO A 136 19.53 -7.78 -5.98
N GLY A 137 19.68 -9.02 -5.53
CA GLY A 137 19.62 -10.24 -6.34
C GLY A 137 18.28 -10.99 -6.29
N SER A 138 17.25 -10.49 -5.57
CA SER A 138 16.03 -11.23 -5.27
C SER A 138 14.81 -10.30 -5.20
N GLY A 139 14.27 -9.97 -6.37
CA GLY A 139 13.03 -9.20 -6.54
C GLY A 139 11.89 -10.11 -7.02
N SER A 140 11.81 -10.38 -8.34
CA SER A 140 10.78 -11.26 -8.90
C SER A 140 10.86 -12.69 -8.38
N ASP A 141 12.06 -13.25 -8.21
CA ASP A 141 12.30 -14.51 -7.50
C ASP A 141 12.59 -14.24 -6.02
N LEU A 142 11.60 -13.71 -5.32
CA LEU A 142 11.73 -13.30 -3.91
C LEU A 142 12.15 -14.45 -3.00
N VAL A 143 11.80 -15.69 -3.32
CA VAL A 143 12.18 -16.86 -2.53
C VAL A 143 13.68 -17.19 -2.61
N SER A 144 14.44 -16.54 -3.49
CA SER A 144 15.91 -16.66 -3.55
C SER A 144 16.65 -15.69 -2.61
N LEU A 145 15.94 -15.00 -1.73
CA LEU A 145 16.51 -14.07 -0.75
C LEU A 145 17.66 -14.70 0.07
N GLN A 146 18.67 -13.88 0.37
CA GLN A 146 19.91 -14.30 1.04
C GLN A 146 20.08 -13.70 2.44
N THR A 147 19.35 -12.64 2.81
CA THR A 147 19.33 -12.15 4.20
C THR A 147 19.02 -13.31 5.12
N TYR A 148 19.91 -13.61 6.06
CA TYR A 148 19.79 -14.80 6.89
C TYR A 148 19.76 -14.46 8.38
N GLY A 149 19.18 -15.36 9.18
CA GLY A 149 19.17 -15.31 10.64
C GLY A 149 19.76 -16.59 11.20
N ASP A 150 20.94 -16.47 11.82
CA ASP A 150 21.55 -17.56 12.57
C ASP A 150 20.86 -17.75 13.91
N ASP A 151 20.51 -18.96 14.26
CA ASP A 151 19.93 -19.31 15.54
C ASP A 151 21.02 -19.27 16.65
N LYS A 152 20.84 -18.37 17.61
CA LYS A 152 21.71 -18.23 18.78
C LYS A 152 21.07 -18.71 20.08
N GLY A 153 19.95 -19.45 19.99
CA GLY A 153 19.20 -19.99 21.11
C GLY A 153 18.05 -19.07 21.52
N ASP A 154 18.32 -17.95 22.12
CA ASP A 154 17.34 -16.97 22.60
C ASP A 154 16.98 -15.89 21.55
N HIS A 155 17.83 -15.71 20.55
CA HIS A 155 17.63 -14.74 19.46
C HIS A 155 18.11 -15.26 18.10
N TRP A 156 17.70 -14.55 17.06
CA TRP A 156 18.24 -14.65 15.70
C TRP A 156 19.30 -13.58 15.51
N LEU A 157 20.48 -13.95 14.95
CA LEU A 157 21.47 -12.97 14.53
C LEU A 157 21.30 -12.74 13.03
N VAL A 158 20.68 -11.60 12.69
CA VAL A 158 20.28 -11.28 11.31
C VAL A 158 21.39 -10.51 10.60
N ASN A 159 21.75 -11.01 9.39
CA ASN A 159 22.72 -10.38 8.49
C ASN A 159 22.19 -10.36 7.05
N GLY A 160 22.45 -9.28 6.33
CA GLY A 160 22.06 -9.14 4.92
C GLY A 160 21.70 -7.73 4.51
N GLN A 161 21.01 -7.64 3.38
CA GLN A 161 20.62 -6.37 2.79
C GLN A 161 19.24 -6.50 2.16
N LYS A 162 18.41 -5.48 2.35
CA LYS A 162 17.14 -5.28 1.62
C LYS A 162 17.23 -4.04 0.73
N ILE A 163 16.45 -4.02 -0.32
CA ILE A 163 16.34 -2.88 -1.24
C ILE A 163 14.86 -2.56 -1.52
N TRP A 164 14.59 -1.35 -1.96
CA TRP A 164 13.24 -0.83 -2.19
C TRP A 164 12.38 -0.81 -0.93
N THR A 165 13.02 -0.72 0.23
CA THR A 165 12.33 -0.62 1.53
C THR A 165 11.72 0.77 1.66
N SER A 166 10.38 0.85 1.52
CA SER A 166 9.66 2.12 1.53
C SER A 166 9.80 2.81 2.88
N TYR A 167 10.33 4.05 2.86
CA TYR A 167 10.48 4.92 4.03
C TYR A 167 11.20 4.27 5.21
N ALA A 168 12.17 3.39 4.96
CA ALA A 168 12.93 2.73 6.02
C ALA A 168 13.71 3.71 6.90
N ASP A 169 14.14 4.84 6.34
CA ASP A 169 14.80 5.96 7.04
C ASP A 169 13.88 6.73 8.02
N LYS A 170 12.57 6.49 7.91
CA LYS A 170 11.53 7.14 8.72
C LYS A 170 10.70 6.13 9.52
N ALA A 171 10.97 4.83 9.37
CA ALA A 171 10.25 3.75 10.04
C ALA A 171 10.83 3.45 11.42
N ASP A 172 9.97 3.05 12.35
CA ASP A 172 10.35 2.59 13.68
C ASP A 172 10.66 1.10 13.70
N TRP A 173 9.92 0.32 12.91
CA TRP A 173 10.01 -1.13 12.86
C TRP A 173 9.95 -1.64 11.42
N ILE A 174 10.53 -2.82 11.23
CA ILE A 174 10.50 -3.55 9.97
C ILE A 174 9.86 -4.92 10.14
N PHE A 175 9.01 -5.32 9.19
CA PHE A 175 8.64 -6.71 9.01
C PHE A 175 9.46 -7.28 7.83
N CYS A 176 10.22 -8.34 8.12
CA CYS A 176 11.30 -8.77 7.24
C CYS A 176 11.24 -10.27 6.94
N LEU A 177 11.45 -10.62 5.67
CA LEU A 177 11.70 -12.01 5.27
C LEU A 177 13.18 -12.34 5.45
N VAL A 178 13.45 -13.39 6.21
CA VAL A 178 14.81 -13.82 6.55
C VAL A 178 14.94 -15.32 6.32
N ARG A 179 16.06 -15.75 5.76
CA ARG A 179 16.36 -17.16 5.57
C ARG A 179 16.87 -17.77 6.88
N THR A 180 16.13 -18.70 7.41
CA THR A 180 16.45 -19.44 8.65
C THR A 180 16.85 -20.90 8.39
N ASP A 181 16.58 -21.42 7.19
CA ASP A 181 17.08 -22.72 6.72
C ASP A 181 17.55 -22.58 5.26
N LYS A 182 18.83 -22.89 5.02
CA LYS A 182 19.46 -22.81 3.69
C LYS A 182 19.19 -24.05 2.81
N ALA A 183 18.72 -25.15 3.40
CA ALA A 183 18.47 -26.39 2.68
C ALA A 183 17.17 -26.33 1.85
N ASN A 184 16.21 -25.50 2.25
CA ASN A 184 14.89 -25.42 1.64
C ASN A 184 14.62 -24.03 1.03
N LYS A 185 14.36 -23.98 -0.28
CA LYS A 185 14.09 -22.71 -0.97
C LYS A 185 12.84 -21.99 -0.43
N TYR A 186 11.71 -22.69 -0.30
CA TYR A 186 10.43 -22.11 0.14
C TYR A 186 10.18 -22.27 1.64
N GLN A 187 10.51 -23.43 2.19
CA GLN A 187 10.35 -23.80 3.60
C GLN A 187 11.63 -23.51 4.42
N GLY A 188 12.33 -22.47 4.10
CA GLY A 188 13.52 -22.01 4.79
C GLY A 188 13.47 -20.51 5.08
N ILE A 189 12.30 -19.89 4.88
CA ILE A 189 12.08 -18.46 5.08
C ILE A 189 11.21 -18.27 6.31
N SER A 190 11.63 -17.37 7.21
CA SER A 190 10.86 -16.92 8.36
C SER A 190 10.48 -15.45 8.25
N PHE A 191 9.44 -15.05 8.96
CA PHE A 191 8.95 -13.67 8.99
C PHE A 191 9.25 -13.08 10.36
N LEU A 192 10.16 -12.11 10.43
CA LEU A 192 10.64 -11.51 11.65
C LEU A 192 10.24 -10.04 11.76
N LEU A 193 9.96 -9.61 12.99
CA LEU A 193 9.73 -8.20 13.34
C LEU A 193 10.93 -7.69 14.14
N PHE A 194 11.47 -6.53 13.81
CA PHE A 194 12.49 -5.92 14.64
C PHE A 194 12.57 -4.41 14.50
N ASP A 195 13.10 -3.77 15.52
CA ASP A 195 13.21 -2.33 15.64
C ASP A 195 14.30 -1.79 14.69
N MET A 196 14.00 -0.76 13.93
CA MET A 196 14.94 -0.09 13.03
C MET A 196 16.05 0.67 13.78
N ALA A 197 15.86 0.95 15.07
CA ALA A 197 16.89 1.51 15.93
C ALA A 197 17.84 0.46 16.54
N SER A 198 17.63 -0.84 16.25
CA SER A 198 18.52 -1.91 16.74
C SER A 198 19.96 -1.70 16.26
N PRO A 199 20.97 -1.95 17.11
CA PRO A 199 22.36 -1.95 16.69
C PRO A 199 22.58 -2.83 15.46
N GLY A 200 23.32 -2.32 14.47
CA GLY A 200 23.59 -3.03 13.21
C GLY A 200 22.58 -2.77 12.09
N VAL A 201 21.48 -2.07 12.35
CA VAL A 201 20.55 -1.62 11.30
C VAL A 201 21.02 -0.28 10.75
N SER A 202 21.10 -0.16 9.43
CA SER A 202 21.34 1.13 8.76
C SER A 202 20.57 1.23 7.45
N THR A 203 20.28 2.46 7.04
CA THR A 203 19.51 2.75 5.83
C THR A 203 20.25 3.73 4.93
N LYS A 204 20.04 3.60 3.62
CA LYS A 204 20.55 4.54 2.62
C LYS A 204 19.43 4.87 1.63
N PRO A 205 18.94 6.12 1.63
CA PRO A 205 17.89 6.55 0.70
C PRO A 205 18.32 6.41 -0.78
N ILE A 206 17.36 6.01 -1.62
CA ILE A 206 17.53 5.86 -3.07
C ILE A 206 16.85 7.03 -3.77
N LEU A 207 17.64 7.88 -4.44
CA LEU A 207 17.07 8.96 -5.25
C LEU A 207 16.52 8.39 -6.56
N LEU A 208 15.21 8.55 -6.75
CA LEU A 208 14.53 8.13 -7.96
C LEU A 208 14.69 9.16 -9.09
N ILE A 209 14.48 8.72 -10.33
CA ILE A 209 14.44 9.58 -11.51
C ILE A 209 13.37 10.69 -11.41
N SER A 210 12.33 10.49 -10.60
CA SER A 210 11.30 11.50 -10.30
C SER A 210 11.79 12.63 -9.37
N GLY A 211 13.01 12.51 -8.83
CA GLY A 211 13.56 13.46 -7.86
C GLY A 211 13.16 13.20 -6.41
N ASN A 212 12.33 12.20 -6.14
CA ASN A 212 11.92 11.81 -4.79
C ASN A 212 12.75 10.62 -4.29
N SER A 213 12.79 10.40 -2.97
CA SER A 213 13.53 9.31 -2.34
C SER A 213 12.67 8.56 -1.33
N PRO A 214 11.56 7.90 -1.76
CA PRO A 214 10.67 7.18 -0.86
C PRO A 214 11.17 5.78 -0.50
N PHE A 215 12.27 5.31 -1.10
CA PHE A 215 12.83 3.97 -0.90
C PHE A 215 14.25 4.03 -0.37
N CYS A 216 14.62 2.98 0.37
CA CYS A 216 15.96 2.81 0.90
C CYS A 216 16.55 1.45 0.53
N GLU A 217 17.87 1.37 0.47
CA GLU A 217 18.63 0.19 0.82
C GLU A 217 18.63 0.09 2.35
N THR A 218 18.50 -1.11 2.89
CA THR A 218 18.50 -1.37 4.33
C THR A 218 19.49 -2.49 4.62
N PHE A 219 20.45 -2.24 5.51
CA PHE A 219 21.53 -3.15 5.82
C PHE A 219 21.38 -3.69 7.24
N PHE A 220 21.72 -4.95 7.41
CA PHE A 220 21.72 -5.65 8.69
C PHE A 220 23.10 -6.25 8.92
N ASP A 221 23.76 -5.81 9.98
CA ASP A 221 25.06 -6.31 10.43
C ASP A 221 24.95 -6.78 11.88
N ASN A 222 24.85 -8.10 12.05
CA ASN A 222 24.72 -8.77 13.34
C ASN A 222 23.56 -8.23 14.21
N VAL A 223 22.39 -8.02 13.60
CA VAL A 223 21.20 -7.53 14.32
C VAL A 223 20.61 -8.66 15.15
N ALA A 224 20.57 -8.48 16.48
CA ALA A 224 19.97 -9.43 17.39
C ALA A 224 18.45 -9.26 17.45
N VAL A 225 17.69 -10.28 17.02
CA VAL A 225 16.24 -10.28 16.97
C VAL A 225 15.70 -11.37 17.91
N PRO A 226 14.96 -11.02 18.98
CA PRO A 226 14.41 -12.00 19.91
C PRO A 226 13.55 -13.06 19.25
N LYS A 227 13.53 -14.28 19.78
CA LYS A 227 12.67 -15.38 19.24
C LYS A 227 11.18 -15.06 19.25
N SER A 228 10.73 -14.26 20.22
CA SER A 228 9.35 -13.78 20.31
C SER A 228 8.88 -12.92 19.14
N GLN A 229 9.81 -12.45 18.31
CA GLN A 229 9.55 -11.62 17.15
C GLN A 229 9.30 -12.44 15.85
N LEU A 230 9.28 -13.75 15.94
CA LEU A 230 8.86 -14.62 14.84
C LEU A 230 7.34 -14.59 14.70
N VAL A 231 6.85 -14.23 13.51
CA VAL A 231 5.43 -14.27 13.17
C VAL A 231 5.10 -15.56 12.46
N GLY A 232 4.09 -16.26 12.96
CA GLY A 232 3.73 -17.60 12.46
C GLY A 232 4.73 -18.66 12.88
N GLU A 233 4.90 -19.70 12.07
CA GLU A 233 5.78 -20.82 12.35
C GLU A 233 7.18 -20.61 11.75
N LEU A 234 8.19 -21.17 12.41
CA LEU A 234 9.56 -21.18 11.90
C LEU A 234 9.61 -21.82 10.52
N ASN A 235 10.35 -21.19 9.60
CA ASN A 235 10.51 -21.62 8.21
C ASN A 235 9.22 -21.58 7.36
N ARG A 236 8.15 -20.98 7.88
CA ARG A 236 6.87 -20.81 7.17
C ARG A 236 6.54 -19.34 6.84
N GLY A 237 7.52 -18.46 6.94
CA GLY A 237 7.36 -17.03 6.63
C GLY A 237 6.90 -16.75 5.20
N TRP A 238 7.16 -17.68 4.26
CA TRP A 238 6.63 -17.56 2.90
C TRP A 238 5.09 -17.64 2.83
N ASP A 239 4.45 -18.37 3.74
CA ASP A 239 2.98 -18.42 3.81
C ASP A 239 2.41 -17.08 4.30
N VAL A 240 3.06 -16.46 5.29
CA VAL A 240 2.74 -15.10 5.75
C VAL A 240 2.95 -14.09 4.61
N ALA A 241 4.07 -14.17 3.91
CA ALA A 241 4.37 -13.28 2.77
C ALA A 241 3.34 -13.40 1.64
N LYS A 242 2.94 -14.61 1.25
CA LYS A 242 1.91 -14.80 0.21
C LYS A 242 0.57 -14.15 0.58
N TYR A 243 0.18 -14.25 1.85
CA TYR A 243 -1.02 -13.62 2.35
C TYR A 243 -0.93 -12.10 2.28
N LEU A 244 0.18 -11.53 2.79
CA LEU A 244 0.43 -10.09 2.79
C LEU A 244 0.52 -9.52 1.36
N LEU A 245 1.20 -10.19 0.43
CA LEU A 245 1.29 -9.80 -0.98
C LEU A 245 -0.08 -9.77 -1.68
N GLY A 246 -1.08 -10.51 -1.20
CA GLY A 246 -2.46 -10.39 -1.64
C GLY A 246 -3.02 -8.99 -1.35
N HIS A 247 -2.91 -8.54 -0.11
CA HIS A 247 -3.34 -7.19 0.32
C HIS A 247 -2.54 -6.07 -0.38
N GLU A 248 -1.24 -6.25 -0.58
CA GLU A 248 -0.40 -5.31 -1.32
C GLU A 248 -0.91 -5.11 -2.76
N ARG A 249 -1.24 -6.20 -3.47
CA ARG A 249 -1.77 -6.10 -4.85
C ARG A 249 -3.12 -5.39 -4.90
N GLU A 250 -4.00 -5.62 -3.94
CA GLU A 250 -5.28 -4.91 -3.81
C GLU A 250 -5.05 -3.41 -3.64
N MET A 251 -4.11 -3.02 -2.79
CA MET A 251 -3.72 -1.63 -2.59
C MET A 251 -3.13 -1.00 -3.87
N ILE A 252 -2.19 -1.69 -4.54
CA ILE A 252 -1.52 -1.19 -5.76
C ILE A 252 -2.48 -1.12 -6.94
N SER A 253 -3.42 -2.05 -7.06
CA SER A 253 -4.39 -2.07 -8.16
C SER A 253 -5.33 -0.87 -8.16
N GLY A 254 -5.47 -0.15 -7.03
CA GLY A 254 -6.46 0.91 -6.87
C GLY A 254 -7.90 0.39 -6.76
N ALA A 255 -8.11 -0.92 -6.64
CA ALA A 255 -9.43 -1.54 -6.44
C ALA A 255 -10.14 -1.02 -5.17
N GLY A 256 -9.38 -0.39 -4.25
CA GLY A 256 -9.90 0.26 -3.04
C GLY A 256 -10.40 1.71 -3.22
N GLY A 257 -10.52 2.23 -4.45
CA GLY A 257 -11.14 3.54 -4.71
C GLY A 257 -10.18 4.70 -4.99
N GLY A 258 -8.96 4.43 -5.40
CA GLY A 258 -8.04 5.49 -5.84
C GLY A 258 -8.33 5.96 -7.27
N ASP A 259 -8.21 7.26 -7.50
CA ASP A 259 -8.44 7.97 -8.78
C ASP A 259 -7.44 7.61 -9.91
N ARG A 260 -6.63 6.55 -9.75
CA ARG A 260 -5.55 6.20 -10.68
C ARG A 260 -6.02 5.77 -12.08
N THR A 261 -7.25 5.28 -12.16
CA THR A 261 -7.87 4.78 -13.40
C THR A 261 -9.17 5.50 -13.74
N ALA A 262 -9.49 6.62 -13.04
CA ALA A 262 -10.65 7.42 -13.33
C ALA A 262 -10.58 8.02 -14.74
N ALA A 263 -11.72 8.12 -15.42
CA ALA A 263 -11.85 8.75 -16.71
C ALA A 263 -11.35 10.21 -16.69
N ILE A 264 -10.54 10.59 -17.65
CA ILE A 264 -9.88 11.90 -17.72
C ILE A 264 -10.32 12.75 -18.92
N GLY A 265 -10.89 12.12 -19.93
CA GLY A 265 -11.28 12.82 -21.18
C GLY A 265 -12.17 14.03 -20.96
N PRO A 266 -13.25 13.95 -20.14
CA PRO A 266 -14.10 15.11 -19.89
C PRO A 266 -13.39 16.29 -19.21
N ALA A 267 -12.45 16.00 -18.30
CA ALA A 267 -11.66 17.04 -17.63
C ALA A 267 -10.66 17.69 -18.61
N MET A 268 -9.99 16.89 -19.43
CA MET A 268 -9.02 17.38 -20.39
C MET A 268 -9.68 18.10 -21.57
N ALA A 269 -10.86 17.64 -22.03
CA ALA A 269 -11.62 18.31 -23.07
C ALA A 269 -12.03 19.74 -22.68
N ARG A 270 -12.33 19.98 -21.40
CA ARG A 270 -12.59 21.34 -20.90
C ARG A 270 -11.39 22.28 -20.99
N ASN A 271 -10.19 21.73 -21.04
CA ASN A 271 -8.93 22.48 -21.18
C ASN A 271 -8.57 22.80 -22.65
N GLY A 272 -9.46 22.47 -23.60
CA GLY A 272 -9.30 22.89 -25.00
C GLY A 272 -8.33 22.04 -25.81
N ILE A 273 -8.35 20.71 -25.66
CA ILE A 273 -7.54 19.81 -26.51
C ILE A 273 -8.15 19.79 -27.91
N HIS A 274 -7.39 20.31 -28.89
CA HIS A 274 -7.83 20.43 -30.26
C HIS A 274 -7.29 19.34 -31.21
N ASP A 275 -6.20 18.65 -30.81
CA ASP A 275 -5.64 17.54 -31.60
C ASP A 275 -6.64 16.37 -31.66
N PRO A 276 -7.13 15.99 -32.83
CA PRO A 276 -8.10 14.91 -32.99
C PRO A 276 -7.53 13.54 -32.67
N LEU A 277 -6.23 13.31 -32.84
CA LEU A 277 -5.58 12.04 -32.48
C LEU A 277 -5.52 11.89 -30.95
N LEU A 278 -5.07 12.93 -30.25
CA LEU A 278 -5.04 12.92 -28.79
C LEU A 278 -6.44 12.76 -28.20
N ARG A 279 -7.45 13.39 -28.79
CA ARG A 279 -8.86 13.21 -28.36
C ARG A 279 -9.34 11.77 -28.53
N ALA A 280 -8.97 11.11 -29.63
CA ALA A 280 -9.30 9.71 -29.86
C ALA A 280 -8.60 8.80 -28.82
N GLU A 281 -7.34 9.06 -28.50
CA GLU A 281 -6.59 8.32 -27.46
C GLU A 281 -7.20 8.50 -26.07
N LEU A 282 -7.62 9.73 -25.73
CA LEU A 282 -8.32 10.02 -24.47
C LEU A 282 -9.65 9.26 -24.37
N ALA A 283 -10.45 9.25 -25.44
CA ALA A 283 -11.70 8.51 -25.49
C ALA A 283 -11.48 7.01 -25.32
N ALA A 284 -10.46 6.45 -25.98
CA ALA A 284 -10.09 5.05 -25.84
C ALA A 284 -9.62 4.73 -24.41
N PHE A 285 -8.86 5.62 -23.80
CA PHE A 285 -8.47 5.48 -22.39
C PHE A 285 -9.69 5.47 -21.46
N ASP A 286 -10.64 6.38 -21.65
CA ASP A 286 -11.84 6.46 -20.81
C ASP A 286 -12.70 5.19 -20.93
N VAL A 287 -12.80 4.59 -22.11
CA VAL A 287 -13.49 3.29 -22.30
C VAL A 287 -12.79 2.18 -21.50
N ASP A 288 -11.46 2.11 -21.60
CA ASP A 288 -10.68 1.10 -20.85
C ASP A 288 -10.77 1.32 -19.34
N ALA A 289 -10.75 2.57 -18.88
CA ALA A 289 -10.91 2.93 -17.46
C ALA A 289 -12.30 2.54 -16.92
N LEU A 290 -13.35 2.77 -17.68
CA LEU A 290 -14.71 2.35 -17.33
C LEU A 290 -14.83 0.81 -17.28
N ALA A 291 -14.27 0.13 -18.28
CA ALA A 291 -14.23 -1.33 -18.32
C ALA A 291 -13.48 -1.92 -17.11
N TYR A 292 -12.35 -1.29 -16.73
CA TYR A 292 -11.59 -1.68 -15.53
C TYR A 292 -12.41 -1.49 -14.24
N SER A 293 -13.12 -0.38 -14.07
CA SER A 293 -14.01 -0.15 -12.93
C SER A 293 -15.11 -1.21 -12.85
N ALA A 294 -15.79 -1.49 -13.98
CA ALA A 294 -16.84 -2.51 -14.05
C ALA A 294 -16.28 -3.93 -13.73
N MET A 295 -15.07 -4.25 -14.18
CA MET A 295 -14.39 -5.49 -13.84
C MET A 295 -14.09 -5.58 -12.33
N GLY A 296 -13.69 -4.49 -11.70
CA GLY A 296 -13.47 -4.42 -10.26
C GLY A 296 -14.74 -4.68 -9.46
N GLU A 297 -15.86 -4.04 -9.85
CA GLU A 297 -17.17 -4.27 -9.23
C GLU A 297 -17.62 -5.72 -9.37
N LYS A 298 -17.48 -6.30 -10.57
CA LYS A 298 -17.78 -7.71 -10.82
C LYS A 298 -16.96 -8.63 -9.91
N PHE A 299 -15.66 -8.39 -9.75
CA PHE A 299 -14.80 -9.22 -8.88
C PHE A 299 -15.22 -9.13 -7.42
N LEU A 300 -15.57 -7.94 -6.95
CA LEU A 300 -16.10 -7.76 -5.59
C LEU A 300 -17.40 -8.54 -5.37
N ASP A 301 -18.29 -8.55 -6.36
CA ASP A 301 -19.56 -9.30 -6.28
C ASP A 301 -19.33 -10.83 -6.33
N GLU A 302 -18.40 -11.30 -7.15
CA GLU A 302 -17.99 -12.70 -7.18
C GLU A 302 -17.41 -13.17 -5.84
N VAL A 303 -16.58 -12.34 -5.19
CA VAL A 303 -16.04 -12.63 -3.85
C VAL A 303 -17.15 -12.72 -2.81
N LYS A 304 -18.12 -11.80 -2.82
CA LYS A 304 -19.27 -11.80 -1.88
C LYS A 304 -20.10 -13.08 -1.94
N VAL A 305 -20.20 -13.69 -3.12
CA VAL A 305 -20.97 -14.94 -3.32
C VAL A 305 -20.08 -16.19 -3.30
N GLY A 306 -18.83 -16.06 -2.88
CA GLY A 306 -17.89 -17.19 -2.76
C GLY A 306 -17.38 -17.74 -4.10
N LYS A 307 -17.52 -16.98 -5.20
CA LYS A 307 -17.06 -17.37 -6.55
C LYS A 307 -15.78 -16.64 -6.99
N GLY A 308 -15.22 -15.79 -6.13
CA GLY A 308 -13.99 -15.05 -6.44
C GLY A 308 -12.80 -16.00 -6.65
N HIS A 309 -12.04 -15.78 -7.73
CA HIS A 309 -10.84 -16.56 -7.99
C HIS A 309 -9.61 -15.87 -7.35
N PRO A 310 -8.76 -16.59 -6.59
CA PRO A 310 -7.62 -15.95 -5.87
C PRO A 310 -6.62 -15.22 -6.78
N ALA A 311 -6.55 -15.56 -8.06
CA ALA A 311 -5.65 -14.93 -9.01
C ALA A 311 -6.24 -13.67 -9.69
N GLN A 312 -7.50 -13.29 -9.44
CA GLN A 312 -8.13 -12.10 -10.03
C GLN A 312 -7.38 -10.80 -9.67
N SER A 313 -6.83 -10.72 -8.46
CA SER A 313 -6.01 -9.56 -8.04
C SER A 313 -4.81 -9.31 -8.95
N ASN A 314 -4.27 -10.35 -9.61
CA ASN A 314 -3.16 -10.19 -10.57
C ASN A 314 -3.62 -9.51 -11.87
N MET A 315 -4.86 -9.80 -12.34
CA MET A 315 -5.45 -9.10 -13.49
C MET A 315 -5.68 -7.62 -13.16
N MET A 316 -6.26 -7.34 -12.00
CA MET A 316 -6.49 -5.96 -11.54
C MET A 316 -5.17 -5.20 -11.43
N LYS A 317 -4.14 -5.81 -10.82
CA LYS A 317 -2.82 -5.19 -10.71
C LYS A 317 -2.23 -4.91 -12.09
N TYR A 318 -2.20 -5.86 -12.99
CA TYR A 318 -1.65 -5.70 -14.34
C TYR A 318 -2.36 -4.57 -15.11
N VAL A 319 -3.68 -4.67 -15.27
CA VAL A 319 -4.46 -3.69 -16.04
C VAL A 319 -4.43 -2.31 -15.38
N GLY A 320 -4.61 -2.23 -14.07
CA GLY A 320 -4.63 -0.95 -13.35
C GLY A 320 -3.29 -0.20 -13.40
N THR A 321 -2.16 -0.92 -13.34
CA THR A 321 -0.84 -0.30 -13.46
C THR A 321 -0.52 0.16 -14.88
N GLU A 322 -0.92 -0.59 -15.91
CA GLU A 322 -0.77 -0.17 -17.30
C GLU A 322 -1.67 1.02 -17.64
N LEU A 323 -2.91 1.04 -17.16
CA LEU A 323 -3.79 2.21 -17.28
C LEU A 323 -3.19 3.44 -16.59
N ASN A 324 -2.64 3.31 -15.38
CA ASN A 324 -2.03 4.44 -14.69
C ASN A 324 -0.83 5.01 -15.47
N LYS A 325 0.01 4.17 -16.06
CA LYS A 325 1.10 4.60 -16.95
C LYS A 325 0.57 5.38 -18.14
N ARG A 326 -0.42 4.81 -18.86
CA ARG A 326 -1.05 5.42 -20.01
C ARG A 326 -1.73 6.74 -19.67
N ARG A 327 -2.39 6.84 -18.52
CA ARG A 327 -2.97 8.09 -18.02
C ARG A 327 -1.95 9.22 -17.94
N HIS A 328 -0.78 8.95 -17.39
CA HIS A 328 0.26 9.97 -17.26
C HIS A 328 1.00 10.26 -18.57
N GLU A 329 1.07 9.31 -19.53
CA GLU A 329 1.46 9.60 -20.91
C GLU A 329 0.50 10.62 -21.57
N LEU A 330 -0.80 10.44 -21.38
CA LEU A 330 -1.82 11.35 -21.90
C LEU A 330 -1.74 12.73 -21.26
N PHE A 331 -1.45 12.85 -19.97
CA PHE A 331 -1.19 14.15 -19.32
C PHE A 331 0.04 14.84 -19.91
N MET A 332 1.13 14.10 -20.15
CA MET A 332 2.32 14.64 -20.79
C MET A 332 2.03 15.10 -22.24
N ALA A 333 1.33 14.27 -23.02
CA ALA A 333 0.94 14.59 -24.40
C ALA A 333 0.05 15.84 -24.45
N ALA A 334 -0.93 15.95 -23.56
CA ALA A 334 -1.84 17.10 -23.50
C ALA A 334 -1.13 18.41 -23.09
N GLY A 335 -0.12 18.33 -22.24
CA GLY A 335 0.70 19.48 -21.85
C GLY A 335 1.73 19.90 -22.91
N GLY A 336 2.02 19.05 -23.90
CA GLY A 336 3.02 19.26 -24.91
C GLY A 336 4.41 19.54 -24.30
N SER A 337 5.19 20.43 -24.91
CA SER A 337 6.54 20.78 -24.41
C SER A 337 6.55 21.37 -23.00
N ARG A 338 5.48 22.05 -22.59
CA ARG A 338 5.37 22.61 -21.23
C ARG A 338 5.31 21.53 -20.16
N ALA A 339 4.76 20.35 -20.45
CA ALA A 339 4.72 19.24 -19.50
C ALA A 339 6.10 18.72 -19.12
N LEU A 340 7.15 19.06 -19.87
CA LEU A 340 8.54 18.69 -19.58
C LEU A 340 9.22 19.64 -18.58
N GLU A 341 8.62 20.78 -18.25
CA GLU A 341 9.18 21.75 -17.33
C GLU A 341 9.23 21.19 -15.91
N TRP A 342 10.44 21.13 -15.34
CA TRP A 342 10.70 20.45 -14.08
C TRP A 342 10.26 21.23 -12.83
N GLU A 343 10.30 22.58 -12.91
CA GLU A 343 10.04 23.49 -11.77
C GLU A 343 9.16 24.67 -12.20
N SER A 344 8.05 24.42 -12.87
CA SER A 344 7.17 25.43 -13.43
C SER A 344 5.77 25.38 -12.80
N GLU A 345 5.11 26.53 -12.70
CA GLU A 345 3.69 26.59 -12.31
C GLU A 345 2.79 25.80 -13.28
N SER A 346 3.11 25.78 -14.57
CA SER A 346 2.37 25.05 -15.59
C SER A 346 2.35 23.54 -15.35
N THR A 347 3.34 23.02 -14.63
CA THR A 347 3.47 21.61 -14.25
C THR A 347 3.15 21.34 -12.78
N GLY A 348 2.65 22.37 -12.04
CA GLY A 348 2.42 22.27 -10.61
C GLY A 348 3.73 22.05 -9.84
N GLY A 349 4.77 22.84 -10.14
CA GLY A 349 6.09 22.69 -9.53
C GLY A 349 6.81 21.39 -9.95
N GLY A 350 6.54 20.89 -11.16
CA GLY A 350 7.11 19.64 -11.69
C GLY A 350 6.33 18.40 -11.29
N ALA A 351 5.16 18.51 -10.67
CA ALA A 351 4.36 17.36 -10.27
C ALA A 351 4.00 16.45 -11.46
N THR A 352 3.64 17.04 -12.60
CA THR A 352 3.27 16.29 -13.80
C THR A 352 4.41 15.41 -14.32
N PRO A 353 5.62 15.93 -14.67
CA PRO A 353 6.70 15.09 -15.17
C PRO A 353 7.26 14.14 -14.09
N ARG A 354 7.31 14.57 -12.83
CA ARG A 354 7.75 13.70 -11.73
C ARG A 354 6.84 12.48 -11.55
N THR A 355 5.53 12.70 -11.57
CA THR A 355 4.55 11.61 -11.46
C THR A 355 4.61 10.70 -12.69
N TRP A 356 4.70 11.26 -13.90
CA TRP A 356 4.89 10.45 -15.10
C TRP A 356 6.11 9.53 -15.01
N LEU A 357 7.27 10.06 -14.61
CA LEU A 357 8.48 9.25 -14.39
C LEU A 357 8.28 8.19 -13.31
N ARG A 358 7.62 8.54 -12.19
CA ARG A 358 7.34 7.59 -11.10
C ARG A 358 6.46 6.43 -11.56
N THR A 359 5.50 6.65 -12.47
CA THR A 359 4.62 5.58 -12.96
C THR A 359 5.35 4.50 -13.74
N LYS A 360 6.56 4.75 -14.26
CA LYS A 360 7.33 3.73 -14.99
C LYS A 360 7.66 2.51 -14.11
N ALA A 361 7.76 2.68 -12.81
CA ALA A 361 7.94 1.58 -11.86
C ALA A 361 6.67 0.73 -11.65
N ASN A 362 5.48 1.21 -12.03
CA ASN A 362 4.22 0.50 -11.79
C ASN A 362 4.16 -0.89 -12.44
N SER A 363 4.82 -1.08 -13.59
CA SER A 363 4.91 -2.39 -14.23
C SER A 363 5.93 -3.34 -13.57
N ILE A 364 6.66 -2.88 -12.55
CA ILE A 364 7.71 -3.64 -11.85
C ILE A 364 7.31 -3.94 -10.40
N GLU A 365 6.90 -2.92 -9.66
CA GLU A 365 6.54 -3.00 -8.23
C GLU A 365 5.32 -3.90 -7.97
N GLY A 366 5.25 -4.54 -6.81
CA GLY A 366 4.15 -5.43 -6.42
C GLY A 366 4.01 -6.69 -7.30
N GLY A 367 5.08 -7.08 -7.97
CA GLY A 367 5.16 -8.13 -8.99
C GLY A 367 5.14 -7.56 -10.40
N THR A 368 6.11 -7.96 -11.23
CA THR A 368 6.24 -7.41 -12.58
C THR A 368 5.04 -7.78 -13.46
N SER A 369 4.80 -6.98 -14.51
CA SER A 369 3.75 -7.27 -15.50
C SER A 369 3.88 -8.69 -16.07
N GLU A 370 5.12 -9.15 -16.33
CA GLU A 370 5.42 -10.49 -16.82
C GLU A 370 5.04 -11.57 -15.80
N VAL A 371 5.35 -11.35 -14.50
CA VAL A 371 4.93 -12.28 -13.43
C VAL A 371 3.42 -12.34 -13.32
N MET A 372 2.74 -11.19 -13.41
CA MET A 372 1.25 -11.15 -13.39
C MET A 372 0.67 -11.91 -14.57
N LEU A 373 1.19 -11.68 -15.79
CA LEU A 373 0.75 -12.38 -17.00
C LEU A 373 0.97 -13.89 -16.92
N ASN A 374 2.12 -14.34 -16.38
CA ASN A 374 2.39 -15.76 -16.15
C ASN A 374 1.38 -16.38 -15.15
N VAL A 375 1.03 -15.65 -14.09
CA VAL A 375 0.03 -16.15 -13.12
C VAL A 375 -1.36 -16.21 -13.77
N ILE A 376 -1.73 -15.21 -14.55
CA ILE A 376 -3.00 -15.16 -15.29
C ILE A 376 -3.07 -16.32 -16.29
N ALA A 377 -2.04 -16.50 -17.12
CA ALA A 377 -1.95 -17.56 -18.10
C ALA A 377 -2.12 -18.94 -17.46
N LYS A 378 -1.40 -19.16 -16.37
CA LYS A 378 -1.36 -20.46 -15.68
C LYS A 378 -2.58 -20.78 -14.85
N ARG A 379 -3.13 -19.80 -14.11
CA ARG A 379 -4.16 -20.01 -13.08
C ARG A 379 -5.55 -19.58 -13.46
N ILE A 380 -5.70 -18.65 -14.42
CA ILE A 380 -6.99 -18.14 -14.88
C ILE A 380 -7.35 -18.74 -16.24
N LEU A 381 -6.40 -18.71 -17.17
CA LEU A 381 -6.59 -19.19 -18.54
C LEU A 381 -6.22 -20.67 -18.71
N GLU A 382 -5.54 -21.26 -17.73
CA GLU A 382 -5.09 -22.68 -17.74
C GLU A 382 -4.35 -23.07 -19.02
N LEU A 383 -3.55 -22.15 -19.58
CA LEU A 383 -2.82 -22.35 -20.82
C LEU A 383 -1.73 -23.44 -20.65
N PRO A 384 -1.57 -24.37 -21.62
CA PRO A 384 -0.55 -25.40 -21.55
C PRO A 384 0.85 -24.80 -21.64
N GLY A 385 1.76 -25.30 -20.79
CA GLY A 385 3.16 -24.85 -20.77
C GLY A 385 3.44 -23.50 -20.13
N ALA A 386 2.44 -22.86 -19.50
CA ALA A 386 2.58 -21.61 -18.76
C ALA A 386 3.13 -21.81 -17.34
#